data_09ea58321cefff9e2d0fbb755e0ea89f
#
_entry.id   09ea58321cefff9e2d0fbb755e0ea89f
#
_cell.length_a   1.000
_cell.length_b   1.000
_cell.length_c   1.000
_cell.angle_alpha   90.00
_cell.angle_beta   90.00
_cell.angle_gamma   90.00
#
_symmetry.space_group_name_H-M   'P 1'
#
loop_
_entity.id
_entity.type
_entity.pdbx_description
1 polymer ?
#
loop_
_entity_poly.entity_id
_entity_poly.type
_entity_poly.pdbx_seq_one_letter_code
_entity_poly.pdbx_strand_id
1 'polypeptide(L)'
;MTAAVGASSLAVFAATAVCAIEVQPSQEEIRAALDRGADAAKEHRPPDTFYTRFGATDELHPSGFLITKLAALSVMATHMGLRGVEPAEADIAQSLEGKTMLISATIFGNVPNFAVDSYMVLDQSGKTIKPVTVRFDGMASRSAAWPEPPRFKAKVVASFAYADFDSTAQTTISIFPANGGEVTFPIDFSQIK
;
A
#
# COMPACT_ATOMS: atom_id res chain seq x y z
N MET A 1 -6.69 66.00 -16.68
CA MET A 1 -6.20 64.74 -17.22
C MET A 1 -5.71 63.90 -16.06
N THR A 2 -6.52 62.95 -15.60
CA THR A 2 -6.22 62.10 -14.46
C THR A 2 -6.10 60.67 -14.99
N ALA A 3 -4.89 60.08 -14.93
CA ALA A 3 -4.62 58.72 -15.37
C ALA A 3 -4.91 57.75 -14.22
N ALA A 4 -5.82 56.80 -14.43
CA ALA A 4 -6.09 55.70 -13.52
C ALA A 4 -5.15 54.55 -13.82
N VAL A 5 -4.32 54.18 -12.81
CA VAL A 5 -3.47 53.00 -12.84
C VAL A 5 -4.25 51.82 -12.30
N GLY A 6 -4.60 50.89 -13.21
CA GLY A 6 -5.26 49.64 -12.84
C GLY A 6 -4.22 48.65 -12.33
N ALA A 7 -4.33 48.25 -11.08
CA ALA A 7 -3.53 47.17 -10.48
C ALA A 7 -4.18 45.81 -10.81
N SER A 8 -3.54 45.03 -11.70
CA SER A 8 -3.92 43.61 -11.93
C SER A 8 -3.35 42.71 -10.84
N SER A 9 -4.22 42.20 -9.98
CA SER A 9 -3.84 41.16 -9.00
C SER A 9 -3.73 39.83 -9.72
N LEU A 10 -2.52 39.28 -9.82
CA LEU A 10 -2.28 37.88 -10.17
C LEU A 10 -2.67 37.01 -8.96
N ALA A 11 -3.75 36.26 -9.09
CA ALA A 11 -4.08 35.20 -8.15
C ALA A 11 -3.16 34.00 -8.43
N VAL A 12 -2.19 33.77 -7.53
CA VAL A 12 -1.37 32.55 -7.52
C VAL A 12 -2.24 31.45 -6.95
N PHE A 13 -2.76 30.58 -7.79
CA PHE A 13 -3.35 29.32 -7.34
C PHE A 13 -2.24 28.40 -6.87
N ALA A 14 -2.06 28.28 -5.57
CA ALA A 14 -1.27 27.19 -4.99
C ALA A 14 -2.01 25.89 -5.29
N ALA A 15 -1.48 25.08 -6.19
CA ALA A 15 -1.93 23.70 -6.37
C ALA A 15 -1.61 22.94 -5.11
N THR A 16 -2.60 22.69 -4.27
CA THR A 16 -2.49 21.72 -3.18
C THR A 16 -2.27 20.36 -3.81
N ALA A 17 -1.10 19.76 -3.57
CA ALA A 17 -0.86 18.38 -3.95
C ALA A 17 -1.94 17.52 -3.29
N VAL A 18 -2.89 17.04 -4.06
CA VAL A 18 -3.89 16.07 -3.59
C VAL A 18 -3.11 14.78 -3.37
N CYS A 19 -2.93 14.39 -2.11
CA CYS A 19 -2.46 13.05 -1.78
C CYS A 19 -3.53 12.06 -2.21
N ALA A 20 -3.17 11.05 -2.96
CA ALA A 20 -4.04 9.96 -3.41
C ALA A 20 -3.15 8.82 -3.89
N ILE A 21 -3.67 7.61 -3.94
CA ILE A 21 -2.96 6.50 -4.58
C ILE A 21 -2.81 6.82 -6.08
N GLU A 22 -1.59 7.14 -6.50
CA GLU A 22 -1.32 7.50 -7.89
C GLU A 22 -1.37 6.27 -8.81
N VAL A 23 -2.37 6.24 -9.68
CA VAL A 23 -2.60 5.14 -10.62
C VAL A 23 -1.82 5.33 -11.92
N GLN A 24 -1.65 6.58 -12.34
CA GLN A 24 -0.93 6.97 -13.55
C GLN A 24 0.13 8.05 -13.21
N PRO A 25 1.24 7.64 -12.58
CA PRO A 25 2.22 8.59 -12.11
C PRO A 25 2.87 9.38 -13.26
N SER A 26 3.07 10.66 -13.02
CA SER A 26 3.80 11.56 -13.91
C SER A 26 5.30 11.20 -13.95
N GLN A 27 6.02 11.69 -14.96
CA GLN A 27 7.47 11.50 -15.06
C GLN A 27 8.23 12.08 -13.85
N GLU A 28 7.72 13.16 -13.27
CA GLU A 28 8.30 13.78 -12.07
C GLU A 28 8.12 12.87 -10.85
N GLU A 29 6.94 12.29 -10.64
CA GLU A 29 6.66 11.37 -9.55
C GLU A 29 7.46 10.06 -9.68
N ILE A 30 7.60 9.54 -10.90
CA ILE A 30 8.43 8.37 -11.20
C ILE A 30 9.88 8.66 -10.80
N ARG A 31 10.44 9.80 -11.25
CA ARG A 31 11.80 10.20 -10.91
C ARG A 31 11.98 10.35 -9.40
N ALA A 32 11.06 11.04 -8.74
CA ALA A 32 11.10 11.22 -7.30
C ALA A 32 11.01 9.89 -6.53
N ALA A 33 10.26 8.89 -7.04
CA ALA A 33 10.20 7.56 -6.46
C ALA A 33 11.52 6.79 -6.61
N LEU A 34 12.16 6.88 -7.78
CA LEU A 34 13.48 6.26 -8.04
C LEU A 34 14.56 6.89 -7.17
N ASP A 35 14.58 8.22 -7.05
CA ASP A 35 15.54 8.95 -6.21
C ASP A 35 15.40 8.56 -4.74
N ARG A 36 14.16 8.48 -4.21
CA ARG A 36 13.90 7.99 -2.85
C ARG A 36 14.45 6.57 -2.63
N GLY A 37 14.29 5.69 -3.62
CA GLY A 37 14.81 4.34 -3.55
C GLY A 37 16.33 4.29 -3.59
N ALA A 38 16.97 5.09 -4.45
CA ALA A 38 18.42 5.20 -4.53
C ALA A 38 19.03 5.76 -3.22
N ASP A 39 18.39 6.76 -2.61
CA ASP A 39 18.84 7.32 -1.34
C ASP A 39 18.65 6.32 -0.18
N ALA A 40 17.55 5.55 -0.18
CA ALA A 40 17.38 4.47 0.79
C ALA A 40 18.48 3.41 0.66
N ALA A 41 18.91 3.07 -0.56
CA ALA A 41 20.01 2.14 -0.79
C ALA A 41 21.34 2.68 -0.24
N LYS A 42 21.66 3.96 -0.47
CA LYS A 42 22.88 4.63 0.07
C LYS A 42 22.88 4.64 1.60
N GLU A 43 21.73 4.87 2.20
CA GLU A 43 21.55 4.90 3.66
C GLU A 43 21.33 3.52 4.28
N HIS A 44 21.34 2.46 3.49
CA HIS A 44 21.04 1.07 3.91
C HIS A 44 19.67 0.95 4.62
N ARG A 45 18.70 1.80 4.26
CA ARG A 45 17.31 1.69 4.77
C ARG A 45 16.62 0.49 4.13
N PRO A 46 15.86 -0.30 4.91
CA PRO A 46 15.16 -1.45 4.37
C PRO A 46 14.04 -1.01 3.41
N PRO A 47 13.78 -1.78 2.32
CA PRO A 47 12.78 -1.43 1.31
C PRO A 47 11.35 -1.29 1.83
N ASP A 48 11.02 -1.96 2.95
CA ASP A 48 9.69 -1.91 3.57
C ASP A 48 9.36 -0.56 4.23
N THR A 49 10.30 0.39 4.28
CA THR A 49 10.06 1.78 4.66
C THR A 49 9.14 2.52 3.70
N PHE A 50 8.96 2.00 2.47
CA PHE A 50 8.05 2.57 1.48
C PHE A 50 6.63 2.01 1.55
N TYR A 51 6.38 1.01 2.41
CA TYR A 51 5.06 0.43 2.55
C TYR A 51 4.14 1.33 3.37
N THR A 52 2.92 1.53 2.90
CA THR A 52 1.88 2.17 3.70
C THR A 52 1.33 1.17 4.70
N ARG A 53 1.63 1.36 5.98
CA ARG A 53 1.22 0.46 7.06
C ARG A 53 -0.15 0.85 7.59
N PHE A 54 -0.90 -0.16 8.04
CA PHE A 54 -2.20 0.01 8.70
C PHE A 54 -2.38 -1.01 9.84
N GLY A 55 -3.37 -0.76 10.70
CA GLY A 55 -3.65 -1.62 11.86
C GLY A 55 -2.72 -1.36 13.03
N ALA A 56 -2.52 -2.37 13.86
CA ALA A 56 -1.70 -2.27 15.06
C ALA A 56 -0.20 -2.19 14.77
N THR A 57 0.54 -1.57 15.66
CA THR A 57 2.01 -1.47 15.59
C THR A 57 2.73 -2.54 16.41
N ASP A 58 2.01 -3.29 17.21
CA ASP A 58 2.54 -4.39 18.02
C ASP A 58 2.44 -5.74 17.29
N GLU A 59 3.06 -6.78 17.87
CA GLU A 59 3.17 -8.11 17.27
C GLU A 59 2.02 -9.06 17.61
N LEU A 60 1.00 -8.61 18.34
CA LEU A 60 -0.09 -9.46 18.84
C LEU A 60 -1.46 -9.08 18.28
N HIS A 61 -1.55 -7.97 17.58
CA HIS A 61 -2.80 -7.50 16.98
C HIS A 61 -2.72 -7.44 15.46
N PRO A 62 -3.88 -7.56 14.79
CA PRO A 62 -3.93 -7.52 13.34
C PRO A 62 -3.35 -6.22 12.77
N SER A 63 -2.54 -6.38 11.73
CA SER A 63 -1.86 -5.28 11.05
C SER A 63 -1.57 -5.65 9.60
N GLY A 64 -1.14 -4.67 8.82
CA GLY A 64 -0.79 -4.94 7.44
C GLY A 64 -0.10 -3.77 6.77
N PHE A 65 0.08 -3.93 5.46
CA PHE A 65 0.61 -2.88 4.60
C PHE A 65 0.05 -3.01 3.19
N LEU A 66 0.09 -1.92 2.46
CA LEU A 66 -0.14 -1.91 1.03
C LEU A 66 1.07 -1.33 0.29
N ILE A 67 1.18 -1.69 -0.98
CA ILE A 67 2.25 -1.25 -1.88
C ILE A 67 1.60 -0.62 -3.11
N THR A 68 1.78 0.71 -3.26
CA THR A 68 1.37 1.46 -4.45
C THR A 68 2.39 1.31 -5.58
N LYS A 69 2.07 1.78 -6.79
CA LYS A 69 3.04 1.82 -7.91
C LYS A 69 4.30 2.59 -7.57
N LEU A 70 4.16 3.78 -6.97
CA LEU A 70 5.31 4.61 -6.59
C LEU A 70 6.15 3.95 -5.50
N ALA A 71 5.50 3.32 -4.52
CA ALA A 71 6.20 2.53 -3.50
C ALA A 71 6.95 1.35 -4.13
N ALA A 72 6.34 0.63 -5.09
CA ALA A 72 6.99 -0.48 -5.79
C ALA A 72 8.23 -0.02 -6.57
N LEU A 73 8.19 1.15 -7.22
CA LEU A 73 9.36 1.76 -7.88
C LEU A 73 10.47 2.07 -6.87
N SER A 74 10.14 2.66 -5.72
CA SER A 74 11.15 2.96 -4.69
C SER A 74 11.75 1.67 -4.11
N VAL A 75 10.94 0.65 -3.88
CA VAL A 75 11.41 -0.69 -3.44
C VAL A 75 12.36 -1.31 -4.47
N MET A 76 11.98 -1.30 -5.74
CA MET A 76 12.81 -1.82 -6.83
C MET A 76 14.15 -1.08 -6.89
N ALA A 77 14.14 0.26 -6.91
CA ALA A 77 15.34 1.07 -6.94
C ALA A 77 16.25 0.83 -5.73
N THR A 78 15.68 0.63 -4.52
CA THR A 78 16.43 0.27 -3.32
C THR A 78 17.10 -1.09 -3.47
N HIS A 79 16.38 -2.11 -3.91
CA HIS A 79 16.94 -3.45 -4.09
C HIS A 79 18.06 -3.48 -5.14
N MET A 80 17.91 -2.72 -6.22
CA MET A 80 18.95 -2.62 -7.25
C MET A 80 20.14 -1.82 -6.76
N GLY A 81 19.92 -0.68 -6.09
CA GLY A 81 20.97 0.16 -5.53
C GLY A 81 21.83 -0.55 -4.47
N LEU A 82 21.20 -1.37 -3.61
CA LEU A 82 21.93 -2.22 -2.65
C LEU A 82 22.85 -3.26 -3.32
N ARG A 83 22.63 -3.57 -4.60
CA ARG A 83 23.49 -4.46 -5.41
C ARG A 83 24.45 -3.67 -6.32
N GLY A 84 24.46 -2.33 -6.22
CA GLY A 84 25.29 -1.46 -7.06
C GLY A 84 24.80 -1.36 -8.51
N VAL A 85 23.50 -1.60 -8.75
CA VAL A 85 22.87 -1.56 -10.08
C VAL A 85 21.84 -0.43 -10.11
N GLU A 86 21.79 0.33 -11.20
CA GLU A 86 20.74 1.31 -11.46
C GLU A 86 19.56 0.65 -12.22
N PRO A 87 18.30 1.04 -11.95
CA PRO A 87 17.17 0.57 -12.71
C PRO A 87 17.25 0.97 -14.19
N ALA A 88 17.12 -0.01 -15.10
CA ALA A 88 16.99 0.27 -16.52
C ALA A 88 15.57 0.74 -16.87
N GLU A 89 15.40 1.40 -18.03
CA GLU A 89 14.09 1.82 -18.52
C GLU A 89 13.09 0.65 -18.61
N ALA A 90 13.56 -0.53 -18.96
CA ALA A 90 12.74 -1.74 -19.02
C ALA A 90 12.20 -2.17 -17.65
N ASP A 91 13.02 -2.06 -16.59
CA ASP A 91 12.62 -2.39 -15.21
C ASP A 91 11.55 -1.41 -14.71
N ILE A 92 11.75 -0.11 -15.02
CA ILE A 92 10.80 0.95 -14.70
C ILE A 92 9.48 0.73 -15.42
N ALA A 93 9.51 0.46 -16.74
CA ALA A 93 8.33 0.20 -17.54
C ALA A 93 7.55 -1.02 -17.02
N GLN A 94 8.24 -2.12 -16.72
CA GLN A 94 7.64 -3.33 -16.15
C GLN A 94 6.95 -3.05 -14.81
N SER A 95 7.57 -2.25 -13.94
CA SER A 95 6.97 -1.87 -12.65
C SER A 95 5.71 -1.01 -12.83
N LEU A 96 5.70 -0.11 -13.82
CA LEU A 96 4.58 0.78 -14.14
C LEU A 96 3.42 0.06 -14.84
N GLU A 97 3.69 -1.01 -15.59
CA GLU A 97 2.66 -1.85 -16.22
C GLU A 97 1.77 -2.57 -15.20
N GLY A 98 2.19 -2.67 -13.95
CA GLY A 98 1.43 -3.26 -12.86
C GLY A 98 0.02 -2.66 -12.77
N LYS A 99 -1.00 -3.51 -12.97
CA LYS A 99 -2.42 -3.09 -12.98
C LYS A 99 -3.10 -3.24 -11.62
N THR A 100 -2.38 -3.74 -10.63
CA THR A 100 -2.94 -4.07 -9.32
C THR A 100 -2.13 -3.47 -8.18
N MET A 101 -2.82 -3.08 -7.12
CA MET A 101 -2.25 -2.74 -5.82
C MET A 101 -2.20 -4.00 -4.96
N LEU A 102 -1.09 -4.23 -4.27
CA LEU A 102 -0.93 -5.35 -3.36
C LEU A 102 -1.23 -4.91 -1.93
N ILE A 103 -2.05 -5.69 -1.24
CA ILE A 103 -2.32 -5.55 0.20
C ILE A 103 -1.92 -6.85 0.89
N SER A 104 -1.14 -6.73 1.96
CA SER A 104 -0.76 -7.86 2.81
C SER A 104 -1.18 -7.56 4.24
N ALA A 105 -1.94 -8.46 4.85
CA ALA A 105 -2.34 -8.34 6.24
C ALA A 105 -1.91 -9.57 7.04
N THR A 106 -1.53 -9.34 8.30
CA THR A 106 -1.29 -10.37 9.30
C THR A 106 -2.50 -10.45 10.20
N ILE A 107 -3.09 -11.63 10.29
CA ILE A 107 -4.23 -11.94 11.14
C ILE A 107 -3.85 -13.02 12.17
N PHE A 108 -4.65 -13.15 13.21
CA PHE A 108 -4.36 -14.02 14.33
C PHE A 108 -5.49 -15.02 14.59
N GLY A 109 -5.12 -16.21 15.12
CA GLY A 109 -6.07 -17.25 15.44
C GLY A 109 -5.51 -18.24 16.48
N ASN A 110 -6.34 -19.22 16.84
CA ASN A 110 -5.98 -20.17 17.89
C ASN A 110 -5.73 -21.60 17.38
N VAL A 111 -5.89 -21.84 16.07
CA VAL A 111 -5.61 -23.13 15.43
C VAL A 111 -4.66 -22.94 14.24
N PRO A 112 -3.82 -23.94 13.91
CA PRO A 112 -2.76 -23.76 12.88
C PRO A 112 -3.27 -23.48 11.48
N ASN A 113 -4.49 -23.86 11.15
CA ASN A 113 -5.08 -23.73 9.81
C ASN A 113 -6.20 -22.66 9.75
N PHE A 114 -6.24 -21.72 10.71
CA PHE A 114 -7.31 -20.75 10.81
C PHE A 114 -7.41 -19.81 9.60
N ALA A 115 -6.30 -19.60 8.88
CA ALA A 115 -6.22 -18.71 7.74
C ALA A 115 -6.48 -19.40 6.37
N VAL A 116 -6.66 -20.73 6.36
CA VAL A 116 -7.00 -21.46 5.13
C VAL A 116 -8.32 -20.94 4.60
N ASP A 117 -8.39 -20.69 3.28
CA ASP A 117 -9.54 -20.12 2.57
C ASP A 117 -9.99 -18.73 3.07
N SER A 118 -9.08 -18.00 3.72
CA SER A 118 -9.33 -16.59 4.05
C SER A 118 -9.53 -15.77 2.79
N TYR A 119 -10.42 -14.79 2.87
CA TYR A 119 -10.77 -13.90 1.79
C TYR A 119 -10.61 -12.43 2.20
N MET A 120 -10.26 -11.56 1.27
CA MET A 120 -10.09 -10.12 1.52
C MET A 120 -10.89 -9.32 0.48
N VAL A 121 -11.56 -8.27 0.93
CA VAL A 121 -12.25 -7.30 0.06
C VAL A 121 -11.90 -5.88 0.48
N LEU A 122 -12.17 -4.92 -0.41
CA LEU A 122 -12.25 -3.50 -0.06
C LEU A 122 -13.70 -3.05 -0.09
N ASP A 123 -14.10 -2.24 0.87
CA ASP A 123 -15.39 -1.58 0.90
C ASP A 123 -15.22 -0.08 0.79
N GLN A 124 -15.86 0.51 -0.21
CA GLN A 124 -15.88 1.95 -0.47
C GLN A 124 -17.31 2.44 -0.64
N SER A 125 -17.81 3.24 0.31
CA SER A 125 -19.16 3.80 0.26
C SER A 125 -20.28 2.77 -0.02
N GLY A 126 -20.15 1.56 0.55
CA GLY A 126 -21.10 0.46 0.36
C GLY A 126 -20.88 -0.37 -0.91
N LYS A 127 -19.85 -0.07 -1.70
CA LYS A 127 -19.42 -0.90 -2.83
C LYS A 127 -18.34 -1.85 -2.38
N THR A 128 -18.60 -3.15 -2.45
CA THR A 128 -17.58 -4.18 -2.19
C THR A 128 -16.78 -4.47 -3.44
N ILE A 129 -15.46 -4.32 -3.34
CA ILE A 129 -14.49 -4.53 -4.41
C ILE A 129 -13.76 -5.84 -4.15
N LYS A 130 -13.85 -6.74 -5.13
CA LYS A 130 -13.24 -8.07 -5.04
C LYS A 130 -11.79 -8.02 -5.51
N PRO A 131 -10.90 -8.82 -4.91
CA PRO A 131 -9.53 -8.94 -5.36
C PRO A 131 -9.43 -9.72 -6.69
N VAL A 132 -8.40 -9.42 -7.47
CA VAL A 132 -8.01 -10.20 -8.64
C VAL A 132 -7.39 -11.53 -8.23
N THR A 133 -6.60 -11.51 -7.15
CA THR A 133 -5.99 -12.70 -6.56
C THR A 133 -5.99 -12.62 -5.05
N VAL A 134 -6.13 -13.76 -4.38
CA VAL A 134 -5.92 -13.91 -2.93
C VAL A 134 -4.97 -15.07 -2.68
N ARG A 135 -4.10 -14.90 -1.72
CA ARG A 135 -3.23 -15.94 -1.18
C ARG A 135 -3.26 -15.88 0.35
N PHE A 136 -3.14 -17.00 0.99
CA PHE A 136 -3.11 -17.12 2.44
C PHE A 136 -2.08 -18.17 2.87
N ASP A 137 -1.61 -18.07 4.09
CA ASP A 137 -0.76 -19.10 4.67
C ASP A 137 -1.60 -20.35 4.96
N GLY A 138 -1.26 -21.47 4.32
CA GLY A 138 -1.95 -22.75 4.55
C GLY A 138 -1.64 -23.35 5.95
N MET A 139 -0.52 -22.96 6.55
CA MET A 139 -0.11 -23.29 7.91
C MET A 139 0.36 -22.03 8.60
N ALA A 140 -0.35 -21.60 9.62
CA ALA A 140 -0.01 -20.42 10.40
C ALA A 140 1.24 -20.65 11.28
N SER A 141 2.05 -19.62 11.44
CA SER A 141 3.18 -19.59 12.35
C SER A 141 2.74 -19.33 13.78
N ARG A 142 3.53 -19.75 14.77
CA ARG A 142 3.30 -19.38 16.17
C ARG A 142 3.36 -17.85 16.32
N SER A 143 2.43 -17.29 17.10
CA SER A 143 2.50 -15.88 17.49
C SER A 143 3.53 -15.65 18.60
N ALA A 144 3.80 -14.40 18.93
CA ALA A 144 4.65 -14.05 20.06
C ALA A 144 4.02 -14.40 21.43
N ALA A 145 2.69 -14.62 21.47
CA ALA A 145 1.99 -15.02 22.69
C ALA A 145 2.02 -16.53 22.98
N TRP A 146 2.50 -17.37 22.03
CA TRP A 146 2.49 -18.82 22.22
C TRP A 146 3.05 -19.25 23.60
N PRO A 147 2.39 -20.16 24.33
CA PRO A 147 1.20 -20.97 23.99
C PRO A 147 -0.15 -20.31 24.28
N GLU A 148 -0.16 -19.08 24.77
CA GLU A 148 -1.39 -18.33 25.09
C GLU A 148 -2.03 -17.71 23.84
N PRO A 149 -3.35 -17.43 23.86
CA PRO A 149 -4.03 -16.72 22.78
C PRO A 149 -3.50 -15.28 22.59
N PRO A 150 -3.45 -14.83 21.32
CA PRO A 150 -3.65 -15.58 20.08
C PRO A 150 -2.45 -16.45 19.76
N ARG A 151 -2.66 -17.76 19.58
CA ARG A 151 -1.58 -18.75 19.44
C ARG A 151 -0.85 -18.70 18.12
N PHE A 152 -1.52 -18.31 17.06
CA PHE A 152 -0.99 -18.36 15.70
C PHE A 152 -1.19 -17.05 14.97
N LYS A 153 -0.29 -16.76 14.02
CA LYS A 153 -0.37 -15.66 13.08
C LYS A 153 -0.20 -16.16 11.65
N ALA A 154 -0.94 -15.56 10.71
CA ALA A 154 -0.88 -15.92 9.31
C ALA A 154 -1.02 -14.67 8.44
N LYS A 155 -0.49 -14.75 7.22
CA LYS A 155 -0.65 -13.70 6.21
C LYS A 155 -1.78 -14.02 5.27
N VAL A 156 -2.54 -12.98 4.92
CA VAL A 156 -3.47 -12.95 3.79
C VAL A 156 -3.00 -11.85 2.86
N VAL A 157 -2.75 -12.20 1.61
CA VAL A 157 -2.26 -11.27 0.58
C VAL A 157 -3.25 -11.23 -0.56
N ALA A 158 -3.67 -10.02 -0.93
CA ALA A 158 -4.61 -9.82 -2.03
C ALA A 158 -4.10 -8.75 -2.99
N SER A 159 -4.45 -8.89 -4.27
CA SER A 159 -4.18 -7.88 -5.30
C SER A 159 -5.49 -7.32 -5.82
N PHE A 160 -5.62 -5.99 -5.86
CA PHE A 160 -6.81 -5.28 -6.32
C PHE A 160 -6.49 -4.49 -7.58
N ALA A 161 -7.34 -4.60 -8.60
CA ALA A 161 -7.16 -3.84 -9.82
C ALA A 161 -7.39 -2.34 -9.56
N TYR A 162 -6.47 -1.50 -10.02
CA TYR A 162 -6.61 -0.04 -9.89
C TYR A 162 -7.87 0.52 -10.57
N ALA A 163 -8.40 -0.19 -11.57
CA ALA A 163 -9.62 0.21 -12.27
C ALA A 163 -10.91 -0.03 -11.47
N ASP A 164 -10.87 -0.83 -10.40
CA ASP A 164 -12.06 -1.28 -9.70
C ASP A 164 -12.39 -0.44 -8.46
N PHE A 165 -11.43 0.34 -7.95
CA PHE A 165 -11.59 1.16 -6.75
C PHE A 165 -11.27 2.64 -6.98
N ASP A 166 -11.81 3.50 -6.13
CA ASP A 166 -11.49 4.92 -6.09
C ASP A 166 -10.22 5.15 -5.26
N SER A 167 -9.18 5.69 -5.91
CA SER A 167 -7.87 5.94 -5.30
C SER A 167 -7.84 7.07 -4.27
N THR A 168 -8.97 7.78 -4.10
CA THR A 168 -9.12 8.91 -3.16
C THR A 168 -10.12 8.64 -2.03
N ALA A 169 -10.81 7.49 -2.07
CA ALA A 169 -11.91 7.22 -1.17
C ALA A 169 -11.47 6.73 0.21
N GLN A 170 -12.30 7.01 1.21
CA GLN A 170 -12.29 6.28 2.47
C GLN A 170 -12.60 4.81 2.19
N THR A 171 -11.76 3.92 2.67
CA THR A 171 -11.80 2.49 2.35
C THR A 171 -11.73 1.67 3.63
N THR A 172 -12.49 0.59 3.68
CA THR A 172 -12.31 -0.44 4.70
C THR A 172 -11.74 -1.69 4.05
N ILE A 173 -10.62 -2.18 4.55
CA ILE A 173 -10.08 -3.49 4.19
C ILE A 173 -10.72 -4.51 5.13
N SER A 174 -11.51 -5.44 4.58
CA SER A 174 -12.17 -6.51 5.36
C SER A 174 -11.57 -7.86 5.01
N ILE A 175 -11.21 -8.63 6.02
CA ILE A 175 -10.65 -9.98 5.89
C ILE A 175 -11.55 -10.96 6.62
N PHE A 176 -11.95 -12.01 5.95
CA PHE A 176 -12.82 -13.07 6.43
C PHE A 176 -12.04 -14.38 6.53
N PRO A 177 -11.57 -14.76 7.73
CA PRO A 177 -11.01 -16.08 7.96
C PRO A 177 -12.09 -17.17 7.77
N ALA A 178 -11.75 -18.33 7.21
CA ALA A 178 -12.72 -19.40 6.97
C ALA A 178 -13.38 -19.92 8.25
N ASN A 179 -12.71 -19.84 9.39
CA ASN A 179 -13.25 -20.25 10.69
C ASN A 179 -14.23 -19.24 11.31
N GLY A 180 -14.62 -18.22 10.55
CA GLY A 180 -15.54 -17.16 10.97
C GLY A 180 -14.85 -15.95 11.58
N GLY A 181 -15.67 -14.91 11.77
CA GLY A 181 -15.21 -13.60 12.19
C GLY A 181 -14.82 -12.70 11.02
N GLU A 182 -14.53 -11.46 11.34
CA GLU A 182 -14.09 -10.43 10.41
C GLU A 182 -12.99 -9.62 11.07
N VAL A 183 -11.95 -9.29 10.30
CA VAL A 183 -10.90 -8.36 10.70
C VAL A 183 -10.95 -7.16 9.75
N THR A 184 -11.17 -5.97 10.29
CA THR A 184 -11.34 -4.75 9.49
C THR A 184 -10.27 -3.72 9.79
N PHE A 185 -9.90 -2.97 8.74
CA PHE A 185 -8.96 -1.84 8.84
C PHE A 185 -9.51 -0.66 8.04
N PRO A 186 -9.93 0.41 8.71
CA PRO A 186 -10.24 1.66 8.02
C PRO A 186 -8.95 2.32 7.54
N ILE A 187 -8.96 2.80 6.29
CA ILE A 187 -7.84 3.49 5.68
C ILE A 187 -8.35 4.58 4.73
N ASP A 188 -7.68 5.71 4.73
CA ASP A 188 -7.98 6.82 3.83
C ASP A 188 -7.02 6.79 2.63
N PHE A 189 -7.49 6.38 1.47
CA PHE A 189 -6.67 6.33 0.26
C PHE A 189 -6.24 7.73 -0.20
N SER A 190 -6.98 8.78 0.16
CA SER A 190 -6.58 10.16 -0.13
C SER A 190 -5.32 10.61 0.61
N GLN A 191 -4.90 9.92 1.65
CA GLN A 191 -3.72 10.27 2.47
C GLN A 191 -2.47 9.45 2.09
N ILE A 192 -2.58 8.52 1.13
CA ILE A 192 -1.50 7.63 0.72
C ILE A 192 -0.68 8.29 -0.40
N LYS A 193 0.64 8.21 -0.28
CA LYS A 193 1.58 8.77 -1.26
C LYS A 193 2.34 7.67 -1.99
#